data_1d9cc927a9ffe1aaea12959b2e17115a
#
_entry.id   1d9cc927a9ffe1aaea12959b2e17115a
#
_cell.length_a   1.000
_cell.length_b   1.000
_cell.length_c   1.000
_cell.angle_alpha   90.00
_cell.angle_beta   90.00
_cell.angle_gamma   90.00
#
_symmetry.space_group_name_H-M   'P 1'
#
loop_
_entity.id
_entity.type
_entity.pdbx_description
1 polymer ?
#
loop_
_entity_poly.entity_id
_entity_poly.type
_entity_poly.pdbx_seq_one_letter_code
_entity_poly.pdbx_strand_id
1 'polypeptide(L)'
;LLANLSLKKTVLTVATLNLIYFAYEFSIARQINSVSLFADSVDFLEDASVNILIFLAFGWSIKTRVKLGYLFSGLLLIPGIAVASVAWEKFQNPVSPESLALGLTGFGALIINGFCAYLLARFKKSKESLTKAAYLSARNDALANVAIIFASVI
;
A
#
# COMPACT_ATOMS: atom_id res chain seq x y z
N LEU A 1 -4.60 20.88 18.92
CA LEU A 1 -4.48 19.62 19.70
C LEU A 1 -5.44 18.56 19.18
N LEU A 2 -6.74 18.90 19.05
CA LEU A 2 -7.77 17.95 18.57
C LEU A 2 -7.54 17.47 17.12
N ALA A 3 -7.07 18.34 16.22
CA ALA A 3 -6.74 17.97 14.85
C ALA A 3 -5.59 16.96 14.79
N ASN A 4 -4.57 17.10 15.65
CA ASN A 4 -3.46 16.17 15.73
C ASN A 4 -3.87 14.80 16.29
N LEU A 5 -4.79 14.77 17.27
CA LEU A 5 -5.35 13.51 17.77
C LEU A 5 -6.19 12.79 16.72
N SER A 6 -6.94 13.53 15.91
CA SER A 6 -7.69 12.95 14.79
C SER A 6 -6.77 12.38 13.71
N LEU A 7 -5.69 13.08 13.34
CA LEU A 7 -4.71 12.58 12.37
C LEU A 7 -4.00 11.33 12.87
N LYS A 8 -3.54 11.31 14.13
CA LYS A 8 -2.91 10.12 14.74
C LYS A 8 -3.80 8.88 14.67
N LYS A 9 -5.08 9.03 15.03
CA LYS A 9 -6.04 7.92 14.92
C LYS A 9 -6.22 7.47 13.49
N THR A 10 -6.36 8.42 12.56
CA THR A 10 -6.56 8.12 11.14
C THR A 10 -5.39 7.35 10.56
N VAL A 11 -4.14 7.82 10.73
CA VAL A 11 -2.97 7.14 10.17
C VAL A 11 -2.74 5.77 10.81
N LEU A 12 -3.04 5.61 12.10
CA LEU A 12 -2.96 4.29 12.74
C LEU A 12 -4.01 3.33 12.19
N THR A 13 -5.24 3.79 11.97
CA THR A 13 -6.30 2.99 11.35
C THR A 13 -5.90 2.57 9.93
N VAL A 14 -5.42 3.51 9.12
CA VAL A 14 -4.96 3.24 7.75
C VAL A 14 -3.80 2.25 7.77
N ALA A 15 -2.80 2.44 8.62
CA ALA A 15 -1.69 1.49 8.76
C ALA A 15 -2.15 0.08 9.13
N THR A 16 -3.10 -0.03 10.06
CA THR A 16 -3.64 -1.33 10.49
C THR A 16 -4.41 -2.02 9.36
N LEU A 17 -5.25 -1.29 8.62
CA LEU A 17 -5.99 -1.84 7.49
C LEU A 17 -5.04 -2.33 6.40
N ASN A 18 -4.02 -1.53 6.06
CA ASN A 18 -3.02 -1.90 5.07
C ASN A 18 -2.21 -3.13 5.50
N LEU A 19 -1.79 -3.25 6.76
CA LEU A 19 -1.08 -4.45 7.24
C LEU A 19 -1.94 -5.71 7.19
N ILE A 20 -3.21 -5.61 7.58
CA ILE A 20 -4.13 -6.75 7.52
C ILE A 20 -4.33 -7.17 6.06
N TYR A 21 -4.56 -6.21 5.17
CA TYR A 21 -4.81 -6.53 3.78
C TYR A 21 -3.54 -7.01 3.07
N PHE A 22 -2.38 -6.46 3.38
CA PHE A 22 -1.08 -7.00 2.95
C PHE A 22 -0.96 -8.50 3.24
N ALA A 23 -1.19 -8.91 4.48
CA ALA A 23 -1.05 -10.32 4.86
C ALA A 23 -2.03 -11.23 4.09
N TYR A 24 -3.27 -10.78 3.91
CA TYR A 24 -4.29 -11.48 3.13
C TYR A 24 -3.91 -11.59 1.66
N GLU A 25 -3.66 -10.47 1.01
CA GLU A 25 -3.38 -10.40 -0.43
C GLU A 25 -2.07 -11.10 -0.80
N PHE A 26 -1.02 -10.91 -0.02
CA PHE A 26 0.25 -11.60 -0.20
C PHE A 26 0.08 -13.13 -0.16
N SER A 27 -0.77 -13.63 0.76
CA SER A 27 -1.08 -15.05 0.85
C SER A 27 -1.81 -15.56 -0.40
N ILE A 28 -2.80 -14.83 -0.90
CA ILE A 28 -3.51 -15.18 -2.13
C ILE A 28 -2.59 -15.07 -3.35
N ALA A 29 -1.81 -14.01 -3.46
CA ALA A 29 -0.86 -13.79 -4.56
C ALA A 29 0.10 -14.97 -4.72
N ARG A 30 0.59 -15.51 -3.60
CA ARG A 30 1.43 -16.72 -3.60
C ARG A 30 0.70 -17.98 -4.01
N GLN A 31 -0.55 -18.16 -3.56
CA GLN A 31 -1.35 -19.35 -3.88
C GLN A 31 -1.68 -19.43 -5.37
N ILE A 32 -2.10 -18.30 -5.98
CA ILE A 32 -2.47 -18.25 -7.40
C ILE A 32 -1.32 -17.84 -8.33
N ASN A 33 -0.13 -17.66 -7.77
CA ASN A 33 1.06 -17.22 -8.53
C ASN A 33 0.84 -15.90 -9.31
N SER A 34 0.14 -14.94 -8.75
CA SER A 34 -0.14 -13.64 -9.38
C SER A 34 0.94 -12.62 -9.07
N VAL A 35 1.67 -12.15 -10.08
CA VAL A 35 2.67 -11.07 -9.95
C VAL A 35 2.00 -9.73 -9.63
N SER A 36 0.83 -9.45 -10.23
CA SER A 36 0.11 -8.20 -9.99
C SER A 36 -0.36 -8.08 -8.54
N LEU A 37 -0.96 -9.14 -7.97
CA LEU A 37 -1.33 -9.13 -6.54
C LEU A 37 -0.10 -9.13 -5.62
N PHE A 38 0.99 -9.77 -6.05
CA PHE A 38 2.22 -9.73 -5.27
C PHE A 38 2.77 -8.31 -5.19
N ALA A 39 2.78 -7.58 -6.32
CA ALA A 39 3.18 -6.18 -6.37
C ALA A 39 2.24 -5.30 -5.55
N ASP A 40 0.91 -5.43 -5.73
CA ASP A 40 -0.11 -4.69 -5.00
C ASP A 40 -0.02 -4.93 -3.48
N SER A 41 0.26 -6.17 -3.05
CA SER A 41 0.49 -6.44 -1.63
C SER A 41 1.71 -5.68 -1.07
N VAL A 42 2.76 -5.47 -1.85
CA VAL A 42 3.92 -4.67 -1.44
C VAL A 42 3.54 -3.20 -1.28
N ASP A 43 2.64 -2.67 -2.13
CA ASP A 43 2.13 -1.31 -2.00
C ASP A 43 1.35 -1.13 -0.68
N PHE A 44 0.56 -2.12 -0.26
CA PHE A 44 -0.06 -2.13 1.07
C PHE A 44 0.96 -2.09 2.21
N LEU A 45 2.08 -2.79 2.07
CA LEU A 45 3.16 -2.75 3.06
C LEU A 45 3.85 -1.38 3.09
N GLU A 46 4.05 -0.78 1.92
CA GLU A 46 4.59 0.58 1.79
C GLU A 46 3.66 1.59 2.46
N ASP A 47 2.39 1.58 2.14
CA ASP A 47 1.38 2.46 2.72
C ASP A 47 1.29 2.32 4.25
N ALA A 48 1.33 1.08 4.75
CA ALA A 48 1.37 0.84 6.19
C ALA A 48 2.61 1.47 6.83
N SER A 49 3.78 1.29 6.20
CA SER A 49 5.06 1.81 6.68
C SER A 49 5.07 3.34 6.72
N VAL A 50 4.58 4.00 5.67
CA VAL A 50 4.45 5.47 5.61
C VAL A 50 3.51 5.98 6.70
N ASN A 51 2.36 5.34 6.90
CA ASN A 51 1.39 5.76 7.91
C ASN A 51 1.91 5.52 9.34
N ILE A 52 2.65 4.43 9.59
CA ILE A 52 3.36 4.19 10.86
C ILE A 52 4.42 5.29 11.08
N LEU A 53 5.18 5.64 10.04
CA LEU A 53 6.18 6.70 10.14
C LEU A 53 5.52 8.05 10.48
N ILE A 54 4.40 8.40 9.86
CA ILE A 54 3.63 9.60 10.20
C ILE A 54 3.19 9.53 11.68
N PHE A 55 2.67 8.39 12.13
CA PHE A 55 2.24 8.20 13.51
C PHE A 55 3.38 8.38 14.53
N LEU A 56 4.52 7.76 14.28
CA LEU A 56 5.70 7.83 15.14
C LEU A 56 6.37 9.22 15.12
N ALA A 57 6.31 9.89 13.97
CA ALA A 57 6.97 11.17 13.74
C ALA A 57 6.31 12.35 14.48
N PHE A 58 5.15 12.14 15.09
CA PHE A 58 4.54 13.18 15.94
C PHE A 58 5.47 13.53 17.11
N GLY A 59 5.95 14.78 17.13
CA GLY A 59 6.87 15.27 18.16
C GLY A 59 8.36 15.11 17.84
N TRP A 60 8.71 14.48 16.72
CA TRP A 60 10.12 14.34 16.32
C TRP A 60 10.63 15.53 15.49
N SER A 61 11.94 15.76 15.56
CA SER A 61 12.60 16.77 14.74
C SER A 61 12.53 16.40 13.25
N ILE A 62 12.54 17.40 12.38
CA ILE A 62 12.56 17.21 10.92
C ILE A 62 13.74 16.32 10.50
N LYS A 63 14.91 16.49 11.11
CA LYS A 63 16.11 15.67 10.81
C LYS A 63 15.89 14.19 11.10
N THR A 64 15.22 13.87 12.21
CA THR A 64 14.88 12.49 12.59
C THR A 64 13.87 11.87 11.63
N ARG A 65 12.85 12.64 11.23
CA ARG A 65 11.83 12.18 10.24
C ARG A 65 12.49 11.85 8.90
N VAL A 66 13.38 12.68 8.41
CA VAL A 66 14.10 12.47 7.14
C VAL A 66 14.96 11.20 7.20
N LYS A 67 15.74 11.02 8.28
CA LYS A 67 16.57 9.80 8.43
C LYS A 67 15.75 8.52 8.43
N LEU A 68 14.63 8.51 9.13
CA LEU A 68 13.73 7.35 9.16
C LEU A 68 13.03 7.13 7.82
N GLY A 69 12.66 8.20 7.12
CA GLY A 69 12.14 8.09 5.75
C GLY A 69 13.11 7.36 4.83
N TYR A 70 14.40 7.72 4.86
CA TYR A 70 15.42 7.00 4.09
C TYR A 70 15.60 5.55 4.52
N LEU A 71 15.55 5.28 5.84
CA LEU A 71 15.63 3.90 6.35
C LEU A 71 14.45 3.05 5.84
N PHE A 72 13.23 3.55 5.96
CA PHE A 72 12.03 2.85 5.47
C PHE A 72 12.08 2.65 3.95
N SER A 73 12.47 3.68 3.18
CA SER A 73 12.63 3.55 1.73
C SER A 73 13.65 2.47 1.36
N GLY A 74 14.76 2.40 2.09
CA GLY A 74 15.76 1.33 1.89
C GLY A 74 15.24 -0.06 2.22
N LEU A 75 14.46 -0.20 3.31
CA LEU A 75 13.83 -1.48 3.68
C LEU A 75 12.78 -1.93 2.65
N LEU A 76 12.04 -1.00 2.06
CA LEU A 76 11.03 -1.30 1.04
C LEU A 76 11.62 -1.68 -0.33
N LEU A 77 12.91 -1.40 -0.57
CA LEU A 77 13.60 -1.94 -1.76
C LEU A 77 13.68 -3.47 -1.74
N ILE A 78 13.74 -4.10 -0.57
CA ILE A 78 13.85 -5.56 -0.45
C ILE A 78 12.62 -6.25 -1.06
N PRO A 79 11.38 -5.97 -0.63
CA PRO A 79 10.20 -6.55 -1.27
C PRO A 79 10.04 -6.10 -2.73
N GLY A 80 10.42 -4.88 -3.08
CA GLY A 80 10.41 -4.40 -4.47
C GLY A 80 11.31 -5.23 -5.40
N ILE A 81 12.52 -5.58 -4.95
CA ILE A 81 13.42 -6.49 -5.69
C ILE A 81 12.82 -7.89 -5.79
N ALA A 82 12.16 -8.38 -4.73
CA ALA A 82 11.47 -9.67 -4.76
C ALA A 82 10.34 -9.69 -5.80
N VAL A 83 9.53 -8.64 -5.89
CA VAL A 83 8.52 -8.48 -6.95
C VAL A 83 9.16 -8.52 -8.33
N ALA A 84 10.24 -7.77 -8.55
CA ALA A 84 10.93 -7.73 -9.83
C ALA A 84 11.48 -9.12 -10.24
N SER A 85 12.01 -9.90 -9.29
CA SER A 85 12.50 -11.26 -9.57
C SER A 85 11.37 -12.22 -9.92
N VAL A 86 10.23 -12.15 -9.22
CA VAL A 86 9.04 -12.96 -9.54
C VAL A 86 8.46 -12.57 -10.89
N ALA A 87 8.42 -11.28 -11.22
CA ALA A 87 7.99 -10.81 -12.54
C ALA A 87 8.88 -11.32 -13.66
N TRP A 88 10.20 -11.33 -13.45
CA TRP A 88 11.16 -11.88 -14.41
C TRP A 88 10.97 -13.36 -14.64
N GLU A 89 10.77 -14.16 -13.58
CA GLU A 89 10.49 -15.59 -13.68
C GLU A 89 9.20 -15.85 -14.47
N LYS A 90 8.15 -15.10 -14.20
CA LYS A 90 6.87 -15.20 -14.91
C LYS A 90 6.95 -14.77 -16.36
N PHE A 91 7.80 -13.82 -16.69
CA PHE A 91 8.06 -13.43 -18.07
C PHE A 91 8.69 -14.58 -18.87
N GLN A 92 9.59 -15.35 -18.24
CA GLN A 92 10.20 -16.52 -18.88
C GLN A 92 9.26 -17.74 -18.93
N ASN A 93 8.42 -17.92 -17.92
CA ASN A 93 7.50 -19.04 -17.78
C ASN A 93 6.07 -18.52 -17.52
N PRO A 94 5.36 -18.01 -18.54
CA PRO A 94 4.06 -17.39 -18.35
C PRO A 94 3.02 -18.43 -17.90
N VAL A 95 2.44 -18.18 -16.72
CA VAL A 95 1.31 -18.96 -16.20
C VAL A 95 0.23 -17.96 -15.81
N SER A 96 -0.95 -18.09 -16.38
CA SER A 96 -2.07 -17.24 -16.03
C SER A 96 -2.58 -17.53 -14.60
N PRO A 97 -2.76 -16.52 -13.76
CA PRO A 97 -3.34 -16.70 -12.44
C PRO A 97 -4.82 -17.06 -12.54
N GLU A 98 -5.39 -17.60 -11.46
CA GLU A 98 -6.82 -17.87 -11.38
C GLU A 98 -7.62 -16.55 -11.43
N SER A 99 -8.41 -16.36 -12.49
CA SER A 99 -9.11 -15.11 -12.78
C SER A 99 -10.08 -14.68 -11.68
N LEU A 100 -10.85 -15.63 -11.10
CA LEU A 100 -11.82 -15.31 -10.06
C LEU A 100 -11.11 -14.82 -8.78
N ALA A 101 -10.08 -15.53 -8.34
CA ALA A 101 -9.32 -15.14 -7.16
C ALA A 101 -8.60 -13.81 -7.37
N LEU A 102 -8.04 -13.58 -8.57
CA LEU A 102 -7.43 -12.31 -8.96
C LEU A 102 -8.44 -11.16 -8.87
N GLY A 103 -9.61 -11.32 -9.47
CA GLY A 103 -10.64 -10.28 -9.52
C GLY A 103 -11.23 -9.97 -8.14
N LEU A 104 -11.55 -11.00 -7.34
CA LEU A 104 -12.11 -10.81 -5.99
C LEU A 104 -11.10 -10.15 -5.05
N THR A 105 -9.83 -10.55 -5.11
CA THR A 105 -8.78 -9.95 -4.28
C THR A 105 -8.53 -8.50 -4.69
N GLY A 106 -8.38 -8.22 -5.99
CA GLY A 106 -8.23 -6.85 -6.48
C GLY A 106 -9.44 -5.95 -6.17
N PHE A 107 -10.66 -6.51 -6.15
CA PHE A 107 -11.85 -5.76 -5.73
C PHE A 107 -11.81 -5.42 -4.24
N GLY A 108 -11.39 -6.36 -3.39
CA GLY A 108 -11.15 -6.09 -1.96
C GLY A 108 -10.07 -5.03 -1.75
N ALA A 109 -8.97 -5.10 -2.49
CA ALA A 109 -7.90 -4.09 -2.48
C ALA A 109 -8.43 -2.70 -2.85
N LEU A 110 -9.25 -2.60 -3.91
CA LEU A 110 -9.90 -1.35 -4.31
C LEU A 110 -10.74 -0.74 -3.18
N ILE A 111 -11.51 -1.57 -2.46
CA ILE A 111 -12.33 -1.11 -1.33
C ILE A 111 -11.44 -0.58 -0.21
N ILE A 112 -10.39 -1.31 0.17
CA ILE A 112 -9.49 -0.90 1.26
C ILE A 112 -8.73 0.39 0.88
N ASN A 113 -8.12 0.46 -0.29
CA ASN A 113 -7.38 1.64 -0.75
C ASN A 113 -8.31 2.85 -0.92
N GLY A 114 -9.52 2.64 -1.48
CA GLY A 114 -10.53 3.70 -1.59
C GLY A 114 -10.98 4.22 -0.23
N PHE A 115 -11.17 3.35 0.76
CA PHE A 115 -11.51 3.73 2.12
C PHE A 115 -10.36 4.45 2.83
N CYS A 116 -9.12 3.98 2.68
CA CYS A 116 -7.92 4.66 3.18
C CYS A 116 -7.78 6.07 2.58
N ALA A 117 -7.93 6.19 1.25
CA ALA A 117 -7.92 7.49 0.57
C ALA A 117 -9.03 8.41 1.09
N TYR A 118 -10.24 7.89 1.32
CA TYR A 118 -11.35 8.66 1.91
C TYR A 118 -11.01 9.16 3.32
N LEU A 119 -10.45 8.33 4.18
CA LEU A 119 -10.04 8.71 5.53
C LEU A 119 -8.94 9.79 5.51
N LEU A 120 -7.97 9.68 4.59
CA LEU A 120 -6.86 10.62 4.45
C LEU A 120 -7.26 11.91 3.71
N ALA A 121 -8.34 11.90 2.93
CA ALA A 121 -8.76 13.03 2.10
C ALA A 121 -9.01 14.32 2.91
N ARG A 122 -9.45 14.21 4.18
CA ARG A 122 -9.63 15.35 5.07
C ARG A 122 -8.32 16.09 5.38
N PHE A 123 -7.20 15.40 5.23
CA PHE A 123 -5.84 15.92 5.50
C PHE A 123 -5.07 16.27 4.22
N LYS A 124 -5.66 16.14 3.03
CA LYS A 124 -4.98 16.39 1.73
C LYS A 124 -4.42 17.82 1.57
N LYS A 125 -4.97 18.78 2.31
CA LYS A 125 -4.50 20.18 2.36
C LYS A 125 -3.51 20.44 3.50
N SER A 126 -3.07 19.40 4.21
CA SER A 126 -2.05 19.52 5.26
C SER A 126 -0.77 20.14 4.69
N LYS A 127 -0.09 20.95 5.48
CA LYS A 127 1.26 21.44 5.16
C LYS A 127 2.32 20.34 5.28
N GLU A 128 1.99 19.21 5.88
CA GLU A 128 2.89 18.06 6.01
C GLU A 128 2.91 17.25 4.72
N SER A 129 4.07 17.19 4.08
CA SER A 129 4.29 16.49 2.81
C SER A 129 3.98 14.99 2.89
N LEU A 130 4.32 14.33 4.01
CA LEU A 130 4.07 12.91 4.22
C LEU A 130 2.58 12.57 4.25
N THR A 131 1.76 13.38 4.93
CA THR A 131 0.30 13.15 5.00
C THR A 131 -0.35 13.32 3.62
N LYS A 132 0.14 14.30 2.83
CA LYS A 132 -0.32 14.47 1.45
C LYS A 132 0.12 13.30 0.57
N ALA A 133 1.35 12.81 0.74
CA ALA A 133 1.88 11.66 0.02
C ALA A 133 1.06 10.41 0.31
N ALA A 134 0.76 10.10 1.58
CA ALA A 134 -0.07 8.96 1.97
C ALA A 134 -1.47 8.99 1.32
N TYR A 135 -2.10 10.17 1.23
CA TYR A 135 -3.39 10.32 0.52
C TYR A 135 -3.24 10.03 -0.98
N LEU A 136 -2.18 10.56 -1.62
CA LEU A 136 -1.97 10.37 -3.06
C LEU A 136 -1.62 8.93 -3.39
N SER A 137 -0.83 8.25 -2.53
CA SER A 137 -0.53 6.82 -2.65
C SER A 137 -1.82 6.01 -2.63
N ALA A 138 -2.57 6.01 -1.54
CA ALA A 138 -3.81 5.24 -1.41
C ALA A 138 -4.82 5.51 -2.55
N ARG A 139 -4.86 6.74 -3.07
CA ARG A 139 -5.70 7.07 -4.24
C ARG A 139 -5.19 6.42 -5.53
N ASN A 140 -3.87 6.45 -5.75
CA ASN A 140 -3.27 5.87 -6.95
C ASN A 140 -3.39 4.35 -6.94
N ASP A 141 -3.22 3.72 -5.78
CA ASP A 141 -3.34 2.27 -5.60
C ASP A 141 -4.79 1.81 -5.84
N ALA A 142 -5.78 2.59 -5.37
CA ALA A 142 -7.18 2.34 -5.74
C ALA A 142 -7.42 2.38 -7.27
N LEU A 143 -6.73 3.26 -8.00
CA LEU A 143 -6.81 3.28 -9.46
C LEU A 143 -6.08 2.09 -10.10
N ALA A 144 -4.93 1.67 -9.55
CA ALA A 144 -4.21 0.48 -10.00
C ALA A 144 -5.04 -0.80 -9.81
N ASN A 145 -5.77 -0.92 -8.70
CA ASN A 145 -6.65 -2.06 -8.45
C ASN A 145 -7.79 -2.17 -9.48
N VAL A 146 -8.27 -1.05 -10.02
CA VAL A 146 -9.22 -1.10 -11.16
C VAL A 146 -8.59 -1.80 -12.35
N ALA A 147 -7.31 -1.53 -12.66
CA ALA A 147 -6.61 -2.21 -13.75
C ALA A 147 -6.43 -3.73 -13.48
N ILE A 148 -6.15 -4.13 -12.23
CA ILE A 148 -6.06 -5.55 -11.83
C ILE A 148 -7.40 -6.25 -12.05
N ILE A 149 -8.52 -5.62 -11.65
CA ILE A 149 -9.86 -6.16 -11.87
C ILE A 149 -10.14 -6.33 -13.36
N PHE A 150 -9.81 -5.34 -14.18
CA PHE A 150 -9.97 -5.46 -15.63
C PHE A 150 -9.12 -6.60 -16.20
N ALA A 151 -7.87 -6.75 -15.75
CA ALA A 151 -6.99 -7.83 -16.18
C ALA A 151 -7.52 -9.23 -15.80
N SER A 152 -8.33 -9.34 -14.74
CA SER A 152 -8.92 -10.61 -14.33
C SER A 152 -10.05 -11.11 -15.24
N VAL A 153 -10.59 -10.25 -16.12
CA VAL A 153 -11.74 -10.55 -17.00
C VAL A 153 -11.29 -10.89 -18.42
N ILE A 154 -10.03 -10.59 -18.78
CA ILE A 154 -9.43 -10.86 -20.08
C ILE A 154 -8.73 -12.21 -20.06
#